data_d7b3483a435188b48da39e3efbdec42f
#
_entry.id   d7b3483a435188b48da39e3efbdec42f
#
_cell.length_a   1.000
_cell.length_b   1.000
_cell.length_c   1.000
_cell.angle_alpha   90.00
_cell.angle_beta   90.00
_cell.angle_gamma   90.00
#
_symmetry.space_group_name_H-M   'P 1'
#
loop_
_entity.id
_entity.type
_entity.pdbx_description
1 polymer ?
#
loop_
_entity_poly.entity_id
_entity_poly.type
_entity_poly.pdbx_seq_one_letter_code
_entity_poly.pdbx_strand_id
1 'polypeptide(L)'
;SVAVGLRTDAGRAARRAVVGRADVFIHSMRAKAIAKLGFDYDAVAAVNPSIVYTNCYGYGRRGPERDRPAYDDTIQAECGLPAVQEQLTGEANFGGTIIADKVAGLTAVYATMMALFHRERTGEGQELEVAMFETMASFMLVEHANGAMFDPPLGPAVYPRTVAPNRKPYRTKDGYIAALIYNDKHWNAFIDAVRPPWASDLYTTLELRARQIDTVYGLLAETMTERTTEEWLELFTRLEIPAAPLNTPDALFDHPHLNAVGMFETVETPHGPVRFPGVPTWFSRTPGRVRGPAPELGGHTDEVLAEMGLAATDVESAVGSG
;
A
#
# COMPACT_ATOMS: atom_id res chain seq x y z
N SER A 1 -6.16 4.57 22.85
CA SER A 1 -6.65 3.19 23.08
C SER A 1 -7.72 3.20 24.16
N VAL A 2 -8.84 2.48 23.93
CA VAL A 2 -9.97 2.33 24.86
C VAL A 2 -10.23 0.85 25.08
N ALA A 3 -10.30 0.40 26.33
CA ALA A 3 -10.62 -0.96 26.70
C ALA A 3 -12.00 -1.00 27.37
N VAL A 4 -12.95 -1.76 26.83
CA VAL A 4 -14.29 -1.94 27.38
C VAL A 4 -14.75 -3.37 27.27
N GLY A 5 -15.41 -3.88 28.34
CA GLY A 5 -15.94 -5.23 28.39
C GLY A 5 -17.30 -5.34 27.68
N LEU A 6 -17.30 -5.62 26.39
CA LEU A 6 -18.53 -5.63 25.55
C LEU A 6 -19.64 -6.60 26.00
N ARG A 7 -19.34 -7.49 26.95
CA ARG A 7 -20.31 -8.45 27.50
C ARG A 7 -21.13 -7.89 28.66
N THR A 8 -20.68 -6.81 29.30
CA THR A 8 -21.35 -6.16 30.42
C THR A 8 -22.39 -5.15 29.96
N ASP A 9 -23.35 -4.78 30.81
CA ASP A 9 -24.34 -3.75 30.48
C ASP A 9 -23.69 -2.37 30.36
N ALA A 10 -22.72 -2.07 31.22
CA ALA A 10 -21.92 -0.86 31.16
C ALA A 10 -21.09 -0.78 29.86
N GLY A 11 -20.44 -1.86 29.46
CA GLY A 11 -19.71 -1.90 28.18
C GLY A 11 -20.63 -1.77 26.96
N ARG A 12 -21.85 -2.28 27.01
CA ARG A 12 -22.85 -2.05 25.96
C ARG A 12 -23.34 -0.59 25.92
N ALA A 13 -23.47 0.05 27.06
CA ALA A 13 -23.81 1.47 27.15
C ALA A 13 -22.66 2.35 26.60
N ALA A 14 -21.42 2.07 27.01
CA ALA A 14 -20.22 2.73 26.50
C ALA A 14 -20.11 2.61 24.97
N ARG A 15 -20.32 1.42 24.45
CA ARG A 15 -20.36 1.16 23.01
C ARG A 15 -21.37 2.06 22.29
N ARG A 16 -22.61 2.12 22.76
CA ARG A 16 -23.66 2.96 22.14
C ARG A 16 -23.27 4.44 22.17
N ALA A 17 -22.70 4.90 23.28
CA ALA A 17 -22.28 6.28 23.41
C ALA A 17 -21.18 6.65 22.42
N VAL A 18 -20.14 5.81 22.29
CA VAL A 18 -19.04 6.02 21.34
C VAL A 18 -19.53 5.96 19.88
N VAL A 19 -20.32 4.95 19.52
CA VAL A 19 -20.89 4.80 18.17
C VAL A 19 -21.79 5.98 17.80
N GLY A 20 -22.60 6.47 18.75
CA GLY A 20 -23.52 7.60 18.53
C GLY A 20 -22.81 8.92 18.17
N ARG A 21 -21.51 9.05 18.49
CA ARG A 21 -20.69 10.26 18.23
C ARG A 21 -19.61 10.02 17.16
N ALA A 22 -19.42 8.80 16.71
CA ALA A 22 -18.41 8.47 15.73
C ALA A 22 -18.83 8.93 14.32
N ASP A 23 -17.89 9.43 13.55
CA ASP A 23 -18.07 9.73 12.13
C ASP A 23 -17.87 8.48 11.27
N VAL A 24 -16.92 7.66 11.66
CA VAL A 24 -16.49 6.46 10.93
C VAL A 24 -16.35 5.30 11.90
N PHE A 25 -16.89 4.15 11.51
CA PHE A 25 -16.60 2.87 12.15
C PHE A 25 -15.85 1.99 11.16
N ILE A 26 -14.63 1.59 11.49
CA ILE A 26 -13.78 0.74 10.64
C ILE A 26 -13.30 -0.49 11.41
N HIS A 27 -13.32 -1.65 10.76
CA HIS A 27 -12.80 -2.89 11.34
C HIS A 27 -12.33 -3.87 10.27
N SER A 28 -11.51 -4.85 10.70
CA SER A 28 -11.03 -5.97 9.88
C SER A 28 -11.50 -7.35 10.39
N MET A 29 -12.52 -7.38 11.24
CA MET A 29 -13.07 -8.62 11.79
C MET A 29 -13.99 -9.31 10.79
N ARG A 30 -13.96 -10.66 10.74
CA ARG A 30 -14.91 -11.42 9.92
C ARG A 30 -16.36 -11.09 10.26
N ALA A 31 -17.24 -11.04 9.26
CA ALA A 31 -18.63 -10.62 9.40
C ALA A 31 -19.39 -11.34 10.54
N LYS A 32 -19.22 -12.67 10.67
CA LYS A 32 -19.83 -13.44 11.77
C LYS A 32 -19.29 -13.06 13.16
N ALA A 33 -18.03 -12.65 13.25
CA ALA A 33 -17.42 -12.27 14.52
C ALA A 33 -17.89 -10.90 14.99
N ILE A 34 -17.90 -9.91 14.09
CA ILE A 34 -18.37 -8.56 14.43
C ILE A 34 -19.87 -8.54 14.76
N ALA A 35 -20.69 -9.33 14.04
CA ALA A 35 -22.12 -9.48 14.33
C ALA A 35 -22.39 -10.08 15.71
N LYS A 36 -21.62 -11.09 16.15
CA LYS A 36 -21.73 -11.65 17.51
C LYS A 36 -21.47 -10.63 18.61
N LEU A 37 -20.66 -9.62 18.33
CA LEU A 37 -20.39 -8.51 19.24
C LEU A 37 -21.48 -7.41 19.17
N GLY A 38 -22.42 -7.50 18.23
CA GLY A 38 -23.45 -6.50 17.97
C GLY A 38 -22.91 -5.20 17.39
N PHE A 39 -21.87 -5.29 16.58
CA PHE A 39 -21.26 -4.18 15.85
C PHE A 39 -21.36 -4.37 14.32
N ASP A 40 -22.28 -5.21 13.83
CA ASP A 40 -22.62 -5.20 12.41
C ASP A 40 -23.24 -3.86 11.99
N TYR A 41 -23.28 -3.64 10.68
CA TYR A 41 -23.77 -2.37 10.14
C TYR A 41 -25.16 -2.00 10.63
N ASP A 42 -26.10 -2.94 10.62
CA ASP A 42 -27.48 -2.68 11.03
C ASP A 42 -27.57 -2.24 12.50
N ALA A 43 -26.82 -2.91 13.39
CA ALA A 43 -26.75 -2.56 14.80
C ALA A 43 -26.10 -1.20 15.07
N VAL A 44 -25.08 -0.85 14.29
CA VAL A 44 -24.37 0.43 14.39
C VAL A 44 -25.20 1.56 13.77
N ALA A 45 -25.79 1.35 12.61
CA ALA A 45 -26.63 2.32 11.91
C ALA A 45 -27.95 2.61 12.67
N ALA A 46 -28.47 1.63 13.41
CA ALA A 46 -29.63 1.87 14.30
C ALA A 46 -29.33 2.88 15.42
N VAL A 47 -28.07 3.03 15.83
CA VAL A 47 -27.61 4.03 16.82
C VAL A 47 -27.22 5.33 16.16
N ASN A 48 -26.54 5.26 15.00
CA ASN A 48 -26.04 6.40 14.25
C ASN A 48 -26.29 6.21 12.75
N PRO A 49 -27.45 6.66 12.24
CA PRO A 49 -27.81 6.49 10.82
C PRO A 49 -26.89 7.21 9.83
N SER A 50 -26.12 8.20 10.30
CA SER A 50 -25.17 8.96 9.47
C SER A 50 -23.76 8.38 9.45
N ILE A 51 -23.52 7.24 10.09
CA ILE A 51 -22.19 6.64 10.21
C ILE A 51 -21.68 6.16 8.85
N VAL A 52 -20.40 6.39 8.59
CA VAL A 52 -19.69 5.71 7.51
C VAL A 52 -19.07 4.44 8.09
N TYR A 53 -19.58 3.29 7.67
CA TYR A 53 -19.19 1.99 8.20
C TYR A 53 -18.30 1.26 7.20
N THR A 54 -17.01 1.07 7.52
CA THR A 54 -16.02 0.46 6.62
C THR A 54 -15.61 -0.92 7.10
N ASN A 55 -15.97 -1.94 6.32
CA ASN A 55 -15.54 -3.33 6.51
C ASN A 55 -14.28 -3.60 5.69
N CYS A 56 -13.22 -4.09 6.34
CA CYS A 56 -12.02 -4.59 5.67
C CYS A 56 -12.00 -6.12 5.79
N TYR A 57 -12.32 -6.82 4.71
CA TYR A 57 -12.41 -8.28 4.69
C TYR A 57 -11.31 -8.90 3.81
N GLY A 58 -11.02 -10.19 4.04
CA GLY A 58 -10.17 -10.94 3.13
C GLY A 58 -10.83 -11.16 1.77
N TYR A 59 -12.11 -11.56 1.81
CA TYR A 59 -12.94 -11.82 0.62
C TYR A 59 -14.28 -11.12 0.76
N GLY A 60 -14.82 -10.67 -0.36
CA GLY A 60 -16.10 -9.97 -0.40
C GLY A 60 -17.28 -10.85 0.03
N ARG A 61 -18.22 -10.27 0.79
CA ARG A 61 -19.37 -11.00 1.35
C ARG A 61 -20.31 -11.60 0.31
N ARG A 62 -20.28 -11.09 -0.92
CA ARG A 62 -21.09 -11.58 -2.05
C ARG A 62 -20.50 -12.80 -2.73
N GLY A 63 -19.22 -13.10 -2.46
CA GLY A 63 -18.51 -14.24 -3.03
C GLY A 63 -18.67 -15.55 -2.22
N PRO A 64 -18.34 -16.70 -2.81
CA PRO A 64 -18.37 -17.99 -2.13
C PRO A 64 -17.33 -18.08 -1.01
N GLU A 65 -16.22 -17.34 -1.10
CA GLU A 65 -15.08 -17.38 -0.20
C GLU A 65 -15.22 -16.46 1.04
N ARG A 66 -16.38 -15.80 1.20
CA ARG A 66 -16.65 -14.78 2.24
C ARG A 66 -16.30 -15.17 3.68
N ASP A 67 -16.27 -16.45 3.99
CA ASP A 67 -15.98 -16.96 5.34
C ASP A 67 -14.57 -17.51 5.49
N ARG A 68 -13.75 -17.55 4.41
CA ARG A 68 -12.37 -18.02 4.47
C ARG A 68 -11.50 -17.06 5.29
N PRO A 69 -10.56 -17.60 6.09
CA PRO A 69 -9.52 -16.79 6.69
C PRO A 69 -8.56 -16.27 5.60
N ALA A 70 -8.10 -15.05 5.75
CA ALA A 70 -7.14 -14.43 4.84
C ALA A 70 -6.11 -13.63 5.61
N TYR A 71 -4.89 -13.68 5.10
CA TYR A 71 -3.76 -12.86 5.49
C TYR A 71 -3.04 -12.41 4.22
N ASP A 72 -2.15 -11.44 4.34
CA ASP A 72 -1.42 -10.84 3.24
C ASP A 72 -0.85 -11.87 2.26
N ASP A 73 -0.05 -12.85 2.73
CA ASP A 73 0.59 -13.85 1.88
C ASP A 73 -0.41 -14.72 1.10
N THR A 74 -1.53 -15.09 1.74
CA THR A 74 -2.56 -15.90 1.07
C THR A 74 -3.26 -15.11 -0.04
N ILE A 75 -3.47 -13.82 0.19
CA ILE A 75 -4.05 -12.92 -0.83
C ILE A 75 -3.04 -12.63 -1.94
N GLN A 76 -1.76 -12.44 -1.63
CA GLN A 76 -0.73 -12.34 -2.66
C GLN A 76 -0.72 -13.56 -3.57
N ALA A 77 -0.82 -14.77 -2.99
CA ALA A 77 -0.85 -16.01 -3.77
C ALA A 77 -2.07 -16.08 -4.70
N GLU A 78 -3.27 -15.75 -4.19
CA GLU A 78 -4.50 -15.85 -4.97
C GLU A 78 -4.67 -14.75 -6.03
N CYS A 79 -4.11 -13.55 -5.81
CA CYS A 79 -4.16 -12.47 -6.81
C CYS A 79 -3.15 -12.62 -7.95
N GLY A 80 -2.32 -13.67 -7.93
CA GLY A 80 -1.38 -14.00 -8.99
C GLY A 80 -0.01 -13.33 -8.89
N LEU A 81 0.29 -12.57 -7.83
CA LEU A 81 1.57 -11.88 -7.69
C LEU A 81 2.76 -12.84 -7.69
N PRO A 82 2.79 -13.95 -6.92
CA PRO A 82 3.88 -14.92 -6.97
C PRO A 82 4.05 -15.60 -8.34
N ALA A 83 2.96 -15.80 -9.09
CA ALA A 83 3.06 -16.36 -10.45
C ALA A 83 3.71 -15.37 -11.43
N VAL A 84 3.47 -14.07 -11.27
CA VAL A 84 4.18 -13.03 -12.02
C VAL A 84 5.66 -12.97 -11.61
N GLN A 85 5.97 -13.12 -10.32
CA GLN A 85 7.36 -13.21 -9.85
C GLN A 85 8.09 -14.43 -10.42
N GLU A 86 7.42 -15.59 -10.50
CA GLU A 86 7.98 -16.79 -11.11
C GLU A 86 8.34 -16.58 -12.58
N GLN A 87 7.50 -15.91 -13.35
CA GLN A 87 7.82 -15.55 -14.73
C GLN A 87 9.04 -14.63 -14.85
N LEU A 88 9.22 -13.73 -13.88
CA LEU A 88 10.32 -12.76 -13.86
C LEU A 88 11.65 -13.38 -13.39
N THR A 89 11.60 -14.21 -12.34
CA THR A 89 12.81 -14.65 -11.61
C THR A 89 13.11 -16.15 -11.76
N GLY A 90 12.15 -16.93 -12.26
CA GLY A 90 12.22 -18.41 -12.30
C GLY A 90 11.73 -19.09 -11.03
N GLU A 91 11.34 -18.33 -9.99
CA GLU A 91 10.83 -18.84 -8.72
C GLU A 91 9.61 -18.03 -8.26
N ALA A 92 8.62 -18.72 -7.70
CA ALA A 92 7.45 -18.07 -7.12
C ALA A 92 7.84 -17.42 -5.78
N ASN A 93 7.80 -16.09 -5.72
CA ASN A 93 8.16 -15.33 -4.52
C ASN A 93 7.06 -14.32 -4.16
N PHE A 94 6.84 -14.13 -2.87
CA PHE A 94 6.03 -12.99 -2.41
C PHE A 94 6.75 -11.66 -2.63
N GLY A 95 5.98 -10.58 -2.68
CA GLY A 95 6.55 -9.24 -2.56
C GLY A 95 7.27 -9.08 -1.22
N GLY A 96 8.43 -8.43 -1.20
CA GLY A 96 9.22 -8.21 0.03
C GLY A 96 8.57 -7.24 1.02
N THR A 97 7.26 -7.14 1.03
CA THR A 97 6.46 -6.29 1.93
C THR A 97 5.02 -6.83 1.99
N ILE A 98 4.29 -6.49 3.05
CA ILE A 98 2.86 -6.80 3.21
C ILE A 98 2.00 -5.96 2.23
N ILE A 99 2.12 -6.25 0.94
CA ILE A 99 1.56 -5.40 -0.13
C ILE A 99 0.03 -5.46 -0.17
N ALA A 100 -0.58 -6.62 0.09
CA ALA A 100 -2.02 -6.78 0.08
C ALA A 100 -2.68 -5.96 1.21
N ASP A 101 -2.14 -6.01 2.42
CA ASP A 101 -2.58 -5.20 3.55
C ASP A 101 -2.46 -3.71 3.25
N LYS A 102 -1.33 -3.28 2.70
CA LYS A 102 -1.09 -1.86 2.39
C LYS A 102 -2.03 -1.34 1.31
N VAL A 103 -2.23 -2.09 0.23
CA VAL A 103 -3.12 -1.68 -0.87
C VAL A 103 -4.58 -1.66 -0.40
N ALA A 104 -5.02 -2.68 0.35
CA ALA A 104 -6.35 -2.68 0.96
C ALA A 104 -6.53 -1.54 1.97
N GLY A 105 -5.52 -1.26 2.79
CA GLY A 105 -5.53 -0.13 3.73
C GLY A 105 -5.68 1.23 3.03
N LEU A 106 -4.91 1.48 1.96
CA LEU A 106 -5.05 2.69 1.16
C LEU A 106 -6.43 2.77 0.49
N THR A 107 -6.94 1.64 -0.01
CA THR A 107 -8.30 1.55 -0.59
C THR A 107 -9.36 1.91 0.45
N ALA A 108 -9.23 1.40 1.68
CA ALA A 108 -10.14 1.72 2.76
C ALA A 108 -10.14 3.22 3.10
N VAL A 109 -8.97 3.86 3.08
CA VAL A 109 -8.85 5.31 3.32
C VAL A 109 -9.61 6.10 2.27
N TYR A 110 -9.32 5.92 0.98
CA TYR A 110 -9.96 6.75 -0.04
C TYR A 110 -11.47 6.42 -0.19
N ALA A 111 -11.89 5.16 -0.04
CA ALA A 111 -13.29 4.80 -0.08
C ALA A 111 -14.08 5.43 1.09
N THR A 112 -13.52 5.40 2.30
CA THR A 112 -14.09 6.08 3.48
C THR A 112 -14.19 7.59 3.25
N MET A 113 -13.15 8.23 2.70
CA MET A 113 -13.18 9.66 2.39
C MET A 113 -14.23 10.02 1.35
N MET A 114 -14.43 9.19 0.31
CA MET A 114 -15.50 9.36 -0.68
C MET A 114 -16.89 9.26 -0.02
N ALA A 115 -17.08 8.32 0.90
CA ALA A 115 -18.34 8.17 1.64
C ALA A 115 -18.58 9.34 2.61
N LEU A 116 -17.55 9.85 3.27
CA LEU A 116 -17.65 11.05 4.10
C LEU A 116 -18.01 12.28 3.26
N PHE A 117 -17.43 12.41 2.06
CA PHE A 117 -17.79 13.48 1.13
C PHE A 117 -19.26 13.36 0.65
N HIS A 118 -19.75 12.15 0.40
CA HIS A 118 -21.16 11.91 0.12
C HIS A 118 -22.04 12.34 1.31
N ARG A 119 -21.70 11.87 2.52
CA ARG A 119 -22.42 12.23 3.75
C ARG A 119 -22.46 13.73 4.00
N GLU A 120 -21.36 14.44 3.78
CA GLU A 120 -21.30 15.89 3.93
C GLU A 120 -22.31 16.62 3.03
N ARG A 121 -22.62 16.07 1.86
CA ARG A 121 -23.53 16.66 0.89
C ARG A 121 -24.99 16.22 1.06
N THR A 122 -25.22 15.05 1.61
CA THR A 122 -26.56 14.41 1.67
C THR A 122 -27.08 14.22 3.07
N GLY A 123 -26.20 14.20 4.09
CA GLY A 123 -26.51 13.78 5.44
C GLY A 123 -26.56 12.26 5.63
N GLU A 124 -26.40 11.45 4.57
CA GLU A 124 -26.58 10.01 4.62
C GLU A 124 -25.25 9.27 4.82
N GLY A 125 -25.19 8.42 5.87
CA GLY A 125 -24.12 7.44 6.04
C GLY A 125 -24.32 6.23 5.13
N GLN A 126 -23.31 5.36 5.08
CA GLN A 126 -23.38 4.12 4.29
C GLN A 126 -22.39 3.07 4.77
N GLU A 127 -22.67 1.82 4.40
CA GLU A 127 -21.74 0.71 4.56
C GLU A 127 -20.81 0.61 3.35
N LEU A 128 -19.53 0.39 3.64
CA LEU A 128 -18.49 0.10 2.66
C LEU A 128 -17.91 -1.28 2.90
N GLU A 129 -17.53 -1.95 1.84
CA GLU A 129 -16.80 -3.22 1.90
C GLU A 129 -15.53 -3.12 1.06
N VAL A 130 -14.39 -3.28 1.71
CA VAL A 130 -13.07 -3.34 1.08
C VAL A 130 -12.55 -4.75 1.29
N ALA A 131 -12.63 -5.56 0.25
CA ALA A 131 -12.15 -6.93 0.25
C ALA A 131 -10.72 -6.97 -0.33
N MET A 132 -9.78 -7.56 0.42
CA MET A 132 -8.36 -7.60 0.04
C MET A 132 -8.16 -8.33 -1.29
N PHE A 133 -8.83 -9.47 -1.50
CA PHE A 133 -8.66 -10.26 -2.71
C PHE A 133 -9.14 -9.51 -3.95
N GLU A 134 -10.36 -8.97 -3.94
CA GLU A 134 -10.90 -8.18 -5.05
C GLU A 134 -10.08 -6.91 -5.30
N THR A 135 -9.62 -6.27 -4.23
CA THR A 135 -8.75 -5.11 -4.32
C THR A 135 -7.42 -5.46 -4.99
N MET A 136 -6.77 -6.54 -4.55
CA MET A 136 -5.50 -6.99 -5.12
C MET A 136 -5.66 -7.54 -6.53
N ALA A 137 -6.74 -8.27 -6.82
CA ALA A 137 -7.03 -8.73 -8.18
C ALA A 137 -7.20 -7.53 -9.13
N SER A 138 -7.95 -6.51 -8.72
CA SER A 138 -8.08 -5.27 -9.49
C SER A 138 -6.74 -4.57 -9.67
N PHE A 139 -5.92 -4.47 -8.61
CA PHE A 139 -4.58 -3.86 -8.66
C PHE A 139 -3.66 -4.57 -9.65
N MET A 140 -3.60 -5.90 -9.62
CA MET A 140 -2.77 -6.72 -10.52
C MET A 140 -3.27 -6.69 -11.97
N LEU A 141 -4.57 -6.66 -12.19
CA LEU A 141 -5.16 -6.73 -13.53
C LEU A 141 -5.18 -5.38 -14.26
N VAL A 142 -4.75 -4.29 -13.64
CA VAL A 142 -4.62 -3.00 -14.34
C VAL A 142 -3.74 -3.14 -15.58
N GLU A 143 -2.57 -3.76 -15.45
CA GLU A 143 -1.66 -4.01 -16.58
C GLU A 143 -1.69 -5.48 -17.06
N HIS A 144 -1.89 -6.44 -16.14
CA HIS A 144 -1.81 -7.85 -16.47
C HIS A 144 -3.08 -8.40 -17.15
N ALA A 145 -4.22 -7.72 -17.14
CA ALA A 145 -5.37 -8.14 -17.93
C ALA A 145 -5.03 -8.21 -19.44
N ASN A 146 -4.26 -7.23 -19.93
CA ASN A 146 -3.65 -7.20 -21.26
C ASN A 146 -4.58 -7.80 -22.35
N GLY A 147 -4.08 -8.78 -23.12
CA GLY A 147 -4.84 -9.43 -24.20
C GLY A 147 -6.02 -10.28 -23.75
N ALA A 148 -6.04 -10.71 -22.48
CA ALA A 148 -7.13 -11.53 -21.94
C ALA A 148 -8.43 -10.74 -21.68
N MET A 149 -8.37 -9.40 -21.67
CA MET A 149 -9.56 -8.56 -21.45
C MET A 149 -10.51 -8.51 -22.66
N PHE A 150 -10.07 -8.96 -23.82
CA PHE A 150 -10.87 -8.98 -25.04
C PHE A 150 -11.72 -10.24 -25.14
N ASP A 151 -12.83 -10.17 -25.89
CA ASP A 151 -13.66 -11.33 -26.20
C ASP A 151 -13.85 -11.44 -27.75
N PRO A 152 -13.25 -12.44 -28.41
CA PRO A 152 -12.35 -13.48 -27.86
C PRO A 152 -10.99 -12.90 -27.41
N PRO A 153 -10.28 -13.56 -26.49
CA PRO A 153 -8.98 -13.09 -26.02
C PRO A 153 -7.96 -12.93 -27.16
N LEU A 154 -7.21 -11.82 -27.15
CA LEU A 154 -6.13 -11.55 -28.11
C LEU A 154 -4.77 -12.05 -27.63
N GLY A 155 -4.65 -12.45 -26.36
CA GLY A 155 -3.42 -12.94 -25.77
C GLY A 155 -3.58 -13.27 -24.28
N PRO A 156 -2.51 -13.69 -23.60
CA PRO A 156 -2.54 -14.05 -22.19
C PRO A 156 -2.72 -12.84 -21.27
N ALA A 157 -3.15 -13.12 -20.02
CA ALA A 157 -3.22 -12.17 -18.95
C ALA A 157 -1.84 -11.88 -18.34
N VAL A 158 -0.98 -11.21 -19.09
CA VAL A 158 0.36 -10.81 -18.66
C VAL A 158 0.83 -9.59 -19.45
N TYR A 159 1.48 -8.65 -18.77
CA TYR A 159 2.15 -7.54 -19.44
C TYR A 159 3.62 -7.93 -19.71
N PRO A 160 3.99 -8.21 -20.98
CA PRO A 160 5.28 -8.83 -21.31
C PRO A 160 6.50 -8.07 -20.82
N ARG A 161 6.43 -6.73 -20.82
CA ARG A 161 7.54 -5.89 -20.38
C ARG A 161 7.87 -6.07 -18.89
N THR A 162 6.86 -6.24 -18.04
CA THR A 162 7.07 -6.35 -16.59
C THR A 162 7.64 -7.70 -16.18
N VAL A 163 7.43 -8.73 -17.00
CA VAL A 163 7.93 -10.09 -16.75
C VAL A 163 9.18 -10.45 -17.57
N ALA A 164 9.77 -9.49 -18.27
CA ALA A 164 11.02 -9.71 -18.99
C ALA A 164 12.15 -10.05 -18.00
N PRO A 165 12.84 -11.21 -18.11
CA PRO A 165 13.82 -11.68 -17.11
C PRO A 165 14.99 -10.72 -16.87
N ASN A 166 15.35 -9.93 -17.89
CA ASN A 166 16.42 -8.93 -17.79
C ASN A 166 15.94 -7.55 -17.32
N ARG A 167 14.63 -7.38 -17.01
CA ARG A 167 14.11 -6.17 -16.39
C ARG A 167 14.36 -6.18 -14.87
N LYS A 168 15.55 -5.78 -14.48
CA LYS A 168 16.02 -5.76 -13.08
C LYS A 168 17.02 -4.63 -12.90
N PRO A 169 17.37 -4.24 -11.65
CA PRO A 169 18.51 -3.35 -11.41
C PRO A 169 19.76 -3.95 -12.04
N TYR A 170 20.52 -3.10 -12.73
CA TYR A 170 21.75 -3.51 -13.40
C TYR A 170 22.92 -3.54 -12.43
N ARG A 171 23.75 -4.56 -12.55
CA ARG A 171 25.02 -4.64 -11.82
C ARG A 171 26.02 -3.64 -12.42
N THR A 172 26.70 -2.89 -11.57
CA THR A 172 27.81 -2.02 -11.89
C THR A 172 29.13 -2.61 -11.40
N LYS A 173 30.27 -1.92 -11.56
CA LYS A 173 31.54 -2.39 -11.00
C LYS A 173 31.51 -2.58 -9.48
N ASP A 174 30.74 -1.75 -8.77
CA ASP A 174 30.78 -1.61 -7.31
C ASP A 174 29.43 -1.75 -6.62
N GLY A 175 28.36 -2.02 -7.36
CA GLY A 175 27.02 -2.15 -6.79
C GLY A 175 25.94 -2.41 -7.80
N TYR A 176 24.84 -1.69 -7.69
CA TYR A 176 23.69 -1.77 -8.57
C TYR A 176 23.10 -0.40 -8.86
N ILE A 177 22.54 -0.27 -10.07
CA ILE A 177 21.80 0.91 -10.51
C ILE A 177 20.47 0.52 -11.15
N ALA A 178 19.43 1.26 -10.82
CA ALA A 178 18.21 1.27 -11.62
C ALA A 178 18.32 2.41 -12.63
N ALA A 179 18.23 2.10 -13.93
CA ALA A 179 18.26 3.10 -14.99
C ALA A 179 17.13 2.83 -15.98
N LEU A 180 16.40 3.86 -16.37
CA LEU A 180 15.28 3.76 -17.29
C LEU A 180 15.56 4.56 -18.56
N ILE A 181 16.18 3.89 -19.53
CA ILE A 181 16.36 4.42 -20.88
C ILE A 181 15.05 4.12 -21.63
N TYR A 182 14.10 5.08 -21.64
CA TYR A 182 12.72 4.79 -22.01
C TYR A 182 12.37 5.12 -23.46
N ASN A 183 12.59 6.37 -23.86
CA ASN A 183 12.20 6.88 -25.17
C ASN A 183 13.38 6.96 -26.14
N ASP A 184 13.11 7.27 -27.42
CA ASP A 184 14.14 7.35 -28.46
C ASP A 184 15.18 8.43 -28.16
N LYS A 185 14.79 9.58 -27.56
CA LYS A 185 15.74 10.62 -27.13
C LYS A 185 16.77 10.06 -26.15
N HIS A 186 16.30 9.31 -25.13
CA HIS A 186 17.19 8.71 -24.13
C HIS A 186 18.12 7.66 -24.75
N TRP A 187 17.58 6.79 -25.62
CA TRP A 187 18.38 5.77 -26.28
C TRP A 187 19.43 6.35 -27.21
N ASN A 188 19.09 7.35 -28.01
CA ASN A 188 20.04 8.01 -28.89
C ASN A 188 21.13 8.72 -28.09
N ALA A 189 20.76 9.47 -27.04
CA ALA A 189 21.74 10.13 -26.17
C ALA A 189 22.68 9.12 -25.46
N PHE A 190 22.15 7.97 -25.02
CA PHE A 190 22.93 6.90 -24.41
C PHE A 190 23.90 6.28 -25.42
N ILE A 191 23.41 5.89 -26.60
CA ILE A 191 24.22 5.26 -27.66
C ILE A 191 25.33 6.22 -28.12
N ASP A 192 25.02 7.50 -28.31
CA ASP A 192 26.00 8.50 -28.72
C ASP A 192 27.09 8.70 -27.68
N ALA A 193 26.75 8.72 -26.40
CA ALA A 193 27.67 8.96 -25.30
C ALA A 193 28.51 7.73 -24.92
N VAL A 194 27.93 6.53 -24.99
CA VAL A 194 28.55 5.27 -24.54
C VAL A 194 29.18 4.51 -25.69
N ARG A 195 28.56 4.56 -26.88
CA ARG A 195 28.94 3.83 -28.10
C ARG A 195 29.15 2.34 -27.85
N PRO A 196 28.17 1.65 -27.26
CA PRO A 196 28.36 0.24 -26.95
C PRO A 196 28.53 -0.58 -28.25
N PRO A 197 29.37 -1.65 -28.25
CA PRO A 197 29.68 -2.42 -29.44
C PRO A 197 28.47 -3.07 -30.11
N TRP A 198 27.40 -3.32 -29.35
CA TRP A 198 26.17 -3.91 -29.83
C TRP A 198 25.19 -2.89 -30.45
N ALA A 199 25.47 -1.60 -30.35
CA ALA A 199 24.59 -0.57 -30.92
C ALA A 199 24.49 -0.74 -32.44
N SER A 200 23.27 -0.84 -32.94
CA SER A 200 22.94 -0.97 -34.36
C SER A 200 21.63 -0.27 -34.68
N ASP A 201 21.34 -0.12 -35.96
CA ASP A 201 20.10 0.49 -36.43
C ASP A 201 18.85 -0.27 -35.97
N LEU A 202 18.99 -1.54 -35.54
CA LEU A 202 17.91 -2.37 -35.01
C LEU A 202 17.35 -1.83 -33.67
N TYR A 203 18.06 -0.96 -32.96
CA TYR A 203 17.67 -0.45 -31.63
C TYR A 203 17.35 1.04 -31.62
N THR A 204 17.21 1.68 -32.78
CA THR A 204 17.03 3.14 -32.91
C THR A 204 15.61 3.60 -32.60
N THR A 205 14.59 2.76 -32.77
CA THR A 205 13.19 3.12 -32.50
C THR A 205 12.59 2.30 -31.36
N LEU A 206 11.58 2.88 -30.67
CA LEU A 206 10.84 2.20 -29.61
C LEU A 206 10.21 0.90 -30.09
N GLU A 207 9.66 0.88 -31.31
CA GLU A 207 9.01 -0.31 -31.86
C GLU A 207 9.99 -1.46 -32.06
N LEU A 208 11.19 -1.18 -32.60
CA LEU A 208 12.21 -2.21 -32.82
C LEU A 208 12.72 -2.76 -31.49
N ARG A 209 12.96 -1.92 -30.51
CA ARG A 209 13.39 -2.34 -29.18
C ARG A 209 12.31 -3.16 -28.47
N ALA A 210 11.03 -2.76 -28.57
CA ALA A 210 9.93 -3.48 -27.94
C ALA A 210 9.80 -4.92 -28.42
N ARG A 211 10.12 -5.20 -29.67
CA ARG A 211 10.11 -6.58 -30.24
C ARG A 211 11.18 -7.50 -29.65
N GLN A 212 12.27 -6.94 -29.12
CA GLN A 212 13.42 -7.67 -28.58
C GLN A 212 13.82 -7.14 -27.20
N ILE A 213 12.85 -6.71 -26.40
CA ILE A 213 13.10 -5.93 -25.18
C ILE A 213 13.99 -6.66 -24.16
N ASP A 214 13.84 -7.97 -24.03
CA ASP A 214 14.66 -8.75 -23.11
C ASP A 214 16.12 -8.84 -23.57
N THR A 215 16.37 -9.02 -24.87
CA THR A 215 17.72 -8.97 -25.46
C THR A 215 18.37 -7.61 -25.23
N VAL A 216 17.63 -6.53 -25.47
CA VAL A 216 18.12 -5.15 -25.26
C VAL A 216 18.48 -4.92 -23.78
N TYR A 217 17.66 -5.37 -22.84
CA TYR A 217 17.97 -5.27 -21.42
C TYR A 217 19.19 -6.13 -21.02
N GLY A 218 19.38 -7.30 -21.63
CA GLY A 218 20.57 -8.12 -21.44
C GLY A 218 21.86 -7.42 -21.88
N LEU A 219 21.87 -6.85 -23.09
CA LEU A 219 22.99 -6.08 -23.63
C LEU A 219 23.30 -4.84 -22.80
N LEU A 220 22.25 -4.17 -22.32
CA LEU A 220 22.39 -3.04 -21.42
C LEU A 220 22.99 -3.47 -20.07
N ALA A 221 22.56 -4.61 -19.53
CA ALA A 221 23.10 -5.15 -18.29
C ALA A 221 24.60 -5.44 -18.37
N GLU A 222 25.07 -6.00 -19.49
CA GLU A 222 26.51 -6.18 -19.74
C GLU A 222 27.27 -4.84 -19.75
N THR A 223 26.76 -3.86 -20.48
CA THR A 223 27.34 -2.52 -20.57
C THR A 223 27.43 -1.83 -19.21
N MET A 224 26.43 -1.99 -18.33
CA MET A 224 26.43 -1.36 -17.00
C MET A 224 27.56 -1.85 -16.10
N THR A 225 28.14 -3.03 -16.35
CA THR A 225 29.29 -3.53 -15.59
C THR A 225 30.60 -2.78 -15.87
N GLU A 226 30.66 -1.93 -16.90
CA GLU A 226 31.87 -1.26 -17.35
C GLU A 226 32.27 -0.06 -16.48
N ARG A 227 31.34 0.49 -15.67
CA ARG A 227 31.57 1.68 -14.85
C ARG A 227 31.05 1.47 -13.42
N THR A 228 31.48 2.36 -12.51
CA THR A 228 30.94 2.43 -11.15
C THR A 228 29.51 3.00 -11.14
N THR A 229 28.80 2.79 -10.04
CA THR A 229 27.46 3.36 -9.86
C THR A 229 27.46 4.88 -9.96
N GLU A 230 28.47 5.54 -9.36
CA GLU A 230 28.62 7.00 -9.40
C GLU A 230 28.88 7.51 -10.82
N GLU A 231 29.82 6.90 -11.57
CA GLU A 231 30.11 7.27 -12.96
C GLU A 231 28.85 7.16 -13.86
N TRP A 232 28.02 6.14 -13.64
CA TRP A 232 26.75 6.01 -14.37
C TRP A 232 25.73 7.06 -13.96
N LEU A 233 25.57 7.35 -12.68
CA LEU A 233 24.66 8.38 -12.18
C LEU A 233 25.00 9.76 -12.72
N GLU A 234 26.29 10.13 -12.73
CA GLU A 234 26.75 11.38 -13.34
C GLU A 234 26.43 11.46 -14.83
N LEU A 235 26.70 10.37 -15.57
CA LEU A 235 26.42 10.32 -17.00
C LEU A 235 24.92 10.45 -17.27
N PHE A 236 24.09 9.68 -16.58
CA PHE A 236 22.63 9.70 -16.77
C PHE A 236 22.00 11.03 -16.36
N THR A 237 22.53 11.68 -15.33
CA THR A 237 22.13 13.04 -14.96
C THR A 237 22.38 14.03 -16.10
N ARG A 238 23.55 14.00 -16.73
CA ARG A 238 23.87 14.86 -17.89
C ARG A 238 23.00 14.56 -19.11
N LEU A 239 22.61 13.31 -19.29
CA LEU A 239 21.76 12.88 -20.41
C LEU A 239 20.26 13.02 -20.12
N GLU A 240 19.88 13.51 -18.94
CA GLU A 240 18.49 13.59 -18.47
C GLU A 240 17.78 12.21 -18.49
N ILE A 241 18.53 11.12 -18.27
CA ILE A 241 18.01 9.75 -18.18
C ILE A 241 17.71 9.44 -16.71
N PRO A 242 16.47 9.03 -16.37
CA PRO A 242 16.13 8.65 -15.00
C PRO A 242 16.97 7.46 -14.52
N ALA A 243 17.70 7.68 -13.43
CA ALA A 243 18.50 6.65 -12.77
C ALA A 243 18.56 6.87 -11.26
N ALA A 244 18.76 5.80 -10.51
CA ALA A 244 18.91 5.83 -9.07
C ALA A 244 19.82 4.70 -8.59
N PRO A 245 20.57 4.89 -7.50
CA PRO A 245 21.28 3.80 -6.84
C PRO A 245 20.28 2.86 -6.18
N LEU A 246 20.67 1.61 -5.92
CA LEU A 246 19.86 0.67 -5.16
C LEU A 246 20.06 0.92 -3.67
N ASN A 247 19.12 1.61 -3.04
CA ASN A 247 19.17 1.88 -1.61
C ASN A 247 18.65 0.69 -0.79
N THR A 248 19.24 0.46 0.39
CA THR A 248 18.67 -0.40 1.42
C THR A 248 17.66 0.38 2.26
N PRO A 249 16.74 -0.29 2.98
CA PRO A 249 15.83 0.40 3.91
C PRO A 249 16.57 1.25 4.96
N ASP A 250 17.71 0.79 5.47
CA ASP A 250 18.52 1.54 6.43
C ASP A 250 19.06 2.85 5.83
N ALA A 251 19.51 2.80 4.58
CA ALA A 251 20.04 3.98 3.89
C ALA A 251 18.97 5.08 3.68
N LEU A 252 17.67 4.74 3.74
CA LEU A 252 16.60 5.73 3.61
C LEU A 252 16.57 6.71 4.79
N PHE A 253 17.00 6.30 5.99
CA PHE A 253 17.02 7.19 7.16
C PHE A 253 18.05 8.31 7.02
N ASP A 254 19.12 8.08 6.25
CA ASP A 254 20.16 9.06 6.01
C ASP A 254 20.09 9.70 4.61
N HIS A 255 19.03 9.36 3.85
CA HIS A 255 18.88 9.84 2.48
C HIS A 255 18.73 11.36 2.43
N PRO A 256 19.61 12.10 1.70
CA PRO A 256 19.63 13.56 1.73
C PRO A 256 18.29 14.21 1.36
N HIS A 257 17.62 13.71 0.33
CA HIS A 257 16.33 14.24 -0.09
C HIS A 257 15.25 14.02 0.97
N LEU A 258 15.15 12.80 1.57
CA LEU A 258 14.15 12.52 2.58
C LEU A 258 14.34 13.37 3.85
N ASN A 259 15.61 13.63 4.23
CA ASN A 259 15.92 14.51 5.33
C ASN A 259 15.61 15.99 4.98
N ALA A 260 15.91 16.43 3.77
CA ALA A 260 15.63 17.81 3.33
C ALA A 260 14.12 18.13 3.26
N VAL A 261 13.28 17.14 2.92
CA VAL A 261 11.81 17.32 2.90
C VAL A 261 11.14 17.04 4.26
N GLY A 262 11.92 16.71 5.31
CA GLY A 262 11.40 16.44 6.64
C GLY A 262 10.57 15.17 6.72
N MET A 263 10.97 14.11 5.97
CA MET A 263 10.21 12.85 5.93
C MET A 263 10.10 12.16 7.28
N PHE A 264 11.04 12.40 8.19
CA PHE A 264 11.08 11.73 9.50
C PHE A 264 10.74 12.70 10.61
N GLU A 265 9.87 12.26 11.53
CA GLU A 265 9.49 13.00 12.73
C GLU A 265 9.97 12.25 13.98
N THR A 266 10.63 12.96 14.89
CA THR A 266 11.03 12.39 16.18
C THR A 266 9.96 12.67 17.22
N VAL A 267 9.50 11.63 17.88
CA VAL A 267 8.48 11.67 18.92
C VAL A 267 9.06 11.08 20.20
N GLU A 268 8.91 11.81 21.31
CA GLU A 268 9.28 11.31 22.64
C GLU A 268 8.30 10.22 23.07
N THR A 269 8.85 9.13 23.59
CA THR A 269 8.09 7.99 24.13
C THR A 269 8.58 7.64 25.52
N PRO A 270 7.82 6.86 26.31
CA PRO A 270 8.30 6.37 27.60
C PRO A 270 9.60 5.55 27.52
N HIS A 271 9.97 5.08 26.33
CA HIS A 271 11.17 4.30 26.07
C HIS A 271 12.28 5.10 25.36
N GLY A 272 12.15 6.43 25.31
CA GLY A 272 13.06 7.34 24.62
C GLY A 272 12.52 7.82 23.26
N PRO A 273 13.30 8.66 22.56
CA PRO A 273 12.90 9.20 21.26
C PRO A 273 12.81 8.13 20.18
N VAL A 274 11.75 8.16 19.41
CA VAL A 274 11.53 7.28 18.26
C VAL A 274 11.34 8.12 17.01
N ARG A 275 12.08 7.77 15.96
CA ARG A 275 12.04 8.43 14.67
C ARG A 275 11.04 7.71 13.75
N PHE A 276 9.88 8.33 13.53
CA PHE A 276 8.81 7.80 12.68
C PHE A 276 8.92 8.33 11.25
N PRO A 277 8.56 7.50 10.25
CA PRO A 277 8.18 8.04 8.94
C PRO A 277 6.96 8.95 9.11
N GLY A 278 7.09 10.19 8.70
CA GLY A 278 6.02 11.18 8.76
C GLY A 278 4.97 10.99 7.67
N VAL A 279 4.05 11.94 7.57
CA VAL A 279 3.03 11.96 6.52
C VAL A 279 3.65 12.44 5.21
N PRO A 280 3.71 11.59 4.15
CA PRO A 280 4.44 11.93 2.93
C PRO A 280 3.72 12.97 2.06
N THR A 281 2.43 13.18 2.28
CA THR A 281 1.62 14.13 1.51
C THR A 281 1.68 15.51 2.16
N TRP A 282 2.12 16.51 1.39
CA TRP A 282 2.12 17.87 1.84
C TRP A 282 0.78 18.57 1.55
N PHE A 283 0.17 19.13 2.58
CA PHE A 283 -1.02 19.98 2.50
C PHE A 283 -0.67 21.40 2.87
N SER A 284 -0.94 22.36 1.99
CA SER A 284 -0.59 23.77 2.19
C SER A 284 -1.29 24.45 3.39
N ARG A 285 -2.44 23.95 3.83
CA ARG A 285 -3.24 24.52 4.91
C ARG A 285 -3.41 23.61 6.12
N THR A 286 -3.40 22.29 5.89
CA THR A 286 -3.67 21.27 6.91
C THR A 286 -2.60 20.19 6.89
N PRO A 287 -1.33 20.54 7.19
CA PRO A 287 -0.24 19.56 7.12
C PRO A 287 -0.48 18.41 8.10
N GLY A 288 -0.28 17.18 7.60
CA GLY A 288 -0.28 16.00 8.45
C GLY A 288 0.96 15.96 9.33
N ARG A 289 0.85 15.31 10.50
CA ARG A 289 1.97 15.08 11.42
C ARG A 289 1.77 13.83 12.25
N VAL A 290 2.83 13.26 12.75
CA VAL A 290 2.80 12.23 13.80
C VAL A 290 2.48 12.92 15.14
N ARG A 291 1.34 12.57 15.75
CA ARG A 291 0.88 13.23 16.97
C ARG A 291 1.47 12.66 18.25
N GLY A 292 1.91 11.42 18.23
CA GLY A 292 2.45 10.71 19.37
C GLY A 292 2.71 9.25 19.08
N PRO A 293 3.28 8.51 20.03
CA PRO A 293 3.47 7.07 19.94
C PRO A 293 2.11 6.34 20.00
N ALA A 294 2.13 5.04 19.72
CA ALA A 294 1.00 4.18 20.02
C ALA A 294 0.70 4.22 21.54
N PRO A 295 -0.57 4.44 21.94
CA PRO A 295 -0.92 4.48 23.35
C PRO A 295 -0.87 3.08 23.98
N GLU A 296 -0.63 3.03 25.29
CA GLU A 296 -0.79 1.80 26.07
C GLU A 296 -2.23 1.27 25.98
N LEU A 297 -2.40 -0.04 26.18
CA LEU A 297 -3.72 -0.68 26.14
C LEU A 297 -4.67 -0.02 27.18
N GLY A 298 -5.77 0.53 26.68
CA GLY A 298 -6.74 1.23 27.54
C GLY A 298 -6.30 2.61 28.04
N GLY A 299 -5.15 3.11 27.60
CA GLY A 299 -4.56 4.35 28.11
C GLY A 299 -5.44 5.61 28.00
N HIS A 300 -6.48 5.57 27.16
CA HIS A 300 -7.45 6.68 27.01
C HIS A 300 -8.88 6.28 27.44
N THR A 301 -9.03 5.18 28.19
CA THR A 301 -10.37 4.66 28.53
C THR A 301 -11.16 5.67 29.38
N ASP A 302 -10.57 6.15 30.45
CA ASP A 302 -11.23 7.07 31.39
C ASP A 302 -11.57 8.41 30.71
N GLU A 303 -10.63 8.94 29.92
CA GLU A 303 -10.81 10.20 29.17
C GLU A 303 -11.98 10.07 28.18
N VAL A 304 -11.99 9.06 27.34
CA VAL A 304 -13.02 8.87 26.31
C VAL A 304 -14.38 8.58 26.94
N LEU A 305 -14.45 7.77 27.99
CA LEU A 305 -15.73 7.48 28.65
C LEU A 305 -16.27 8.69 29.40
N ALA A 306 -15.42 9.50 30.02
CA ALA A 306 -15.82 10.76 30.60
C ALA A 306 -16.36 11.76 29.56
N GLU A 307 -15.74 11.86 28.39
CA GLU A 307 -16.26 12.64 27.26
C GLU A 307 -17.64 12.15 26.79
N MET A 308 -17.94 10.87 26.94
CA MET A 308 -19.25 10.29 26.65
C MET A 308 -20.30 10.49 27.77
N GLY A 309 -19.91 11.12 28.88
CA GLY A 309 -20.79 11.32 30.01
C GLY A 309 -21.01 10.09 30.87
N LEU A 310 -20.10 9.12 30.83
CA LEU A 310 -20.16 7.89 31.63
C LEU A 310 -19.31 8.06 32.90
N ALA A 311 -19.82 7.61 34.04
CA ALA A 311 -19.11 7.74 35.32
C ALA A 311 -17.96 6.70 35.42
N ALA A 312 -16.91 7.03 36.19
CA ALA A 312 -15.76 6.13 36.39
C ALA A 312 -16.16 4.76 36.99
N THR A 313 -17.20 4.72 37.83
CA THR A 313 -17.77 3.49 38.39
C THR A 313 -18.40 2.58 37.33
N ASP A 314 -18.93 3.19 36.24
CA ASP A 314 -19.44 2.43 35.10
C ASP A 314 -18.30 1.88 34.25
N VAL A 315 -17.13 2.54 34.28
CA VAL A 315 -15.91 2.16 33.57
C VAL A 315 -15.27 0.92 34.19
N GLU A 316 -15.09 0.85 35.51
CA GLU A 316 -14.51 -0.31 36.19
C GLU A 316 -15.36 -1.57 35.95
N SER A 317 -16.68 -1.45 35.96
CA SER A 317 -17.60 -2.54 35.60
C SER A 317 -17.60 -2.85 34.10
N ALA A 318 -17.23 -1.87 33.24
CA ALA A 318 -17.12 -2.04 31.81
C ALA A 318 -15.81 -2.70 31.37
N VAL A 319 -14.72 -2.52 32.11
CA VAL A 319 -13.41 -3.14 31.81
C VAL A 319 -13.39 -4.62 32.17
N GLY A 320 -14.22 -5.06 33.10
CA GLY A 320 -14.46 -6.46 33.48
C GLY A 320 -13.17 -7.24 33.80
N SER A 321 -13.12 -7.93 34.91
CA SER A 321 -12.10 -8.92 35.19
C SER A 321 -12.00 -9.93 34.03
N GLY A 322 -11.02 -9.73 33.12
CA GLY A 322 -10.70 -10.61 32.00
C GLY A 322 -10.09 -11.92 32.47
#